data_06e12f873624fc7fd7ad3305b1d410ce
#
_entry.id   06e12f873624fc7fd7ad3305b1d410ce
#
_cell.length_a   1.000
_cell.length_b   1.000
_cell.length_c   1.000
_cell.angle_alpha   90.00
_cell.angle_beta   90.00
_cell.angle_gamma   90.00
#
_symmetry.space_group_name_H-M   'P 1'
#
loop_
_entity.id
_entity.type
_entity.pdbx_description
1 polymer ?
#
loop_
_entity_poly.entity_id
_entity_poly.type
_entity_poly.pdbx_seq_one_letter_code
_entity_poly.pdbx_strand_id
1 'polypeptide(L)'
;MAAEPQSTAAANKSAPLAHIVFFTLAESNTANRARLIDGCKKYLDNHEGVIYFGVGVNAPEYNREVNDRDYDVALHLVFKTAKDQDVYQTHPRHQEFVKECKPLWKKVRVFDSTLK
;
A
#
# COMPACT_ATOMS: atom_id res chain seq x y z
N MET A 1 15.08 -19.42 22.80
CA MET A 1 14.06 -18.63 22.14
C MET A 1 14.52 -17.25 21.71
N ALA A 2 15.34 -16.64 22.49
CA ALA A 2 15.78 -15.29 22.17
C ALA A 2 16.48 -15.18 20.82
N ALA A 3 17.16 -16.23 20.41
CA ALA A 3 17.87 -16.23 19.14
C ALA A 3 16.94 -16.29 17.94
N GLU A 4 15.77 -16.86 18.14
CA GLU A 4 14.85 -17.08 17.02
C GLU A 4 14.26 -15.82 16.44
N PRO A 5 13.84 -14.83 17.24
CA PRO A 5 13.34 -13.60 16.66
C PRO A 5 14.37 -12.92 15.75
N GLN A 6 15.61 -12.97 16.15
CA GLN A 6 16.67 -12.36 15.37
C GLN A 6 16.91 -13.10 14.08
N SER A 7 16.96 -14.42 14.17
CA SER A 7 17.10 -15.29 13.00
C SER A 7 15.95 -15.09 12.03
N THR A 8 14.74 -15.00 12.57
CA THR A 8 13.55 -14.80 11.77
C THR A 8 13.60 -13.44 11.07
N ALA A 9 14.06 -12.42 11.77
CA ALA A 9 14.15 -11.08 11.18
C ALA A 9 15.13 -11.06 10.02
N ALA A 10 16.27 -11.77 10.15
CA ALA A 10 17.26 -11.84 9.07
C ALA A 10 16.69 -12.54 7.85
N ALA A 11 15.96 -13.65 8.07
CA ALA A 11 15.32 -14.37 6.98
C ALA A 11 14.22 -13.54 6.33
N ASN A 12 13.45 -12.79 7.15
CA ASN A 12 12.37 -11.97 6.64
C ASN A 12 12.87 -10.84 5.76
N LYS A 13 14.09 -10.35 5.99
CA LYS A 13 14.63 -9.27 5.18
C LYS A 13 14.85 -9.67 3.73
N SER A 14 15.03 -10.95 3.46
CA SER A 14 15.21 -11.45 2.09
C SER A 14 13.92 -11.97 1.49
N ALA A 15 12.85 -12.03 2.25
CA ALA A 15 11.57 -12.51 1.76
C ALA A 15 10.79 -11.36 1.12
N PRO A 16 9.88 -11.65 0.17
CA PRO A 16 9.02 -10.62 -0.38
C PRO A 16 8.12 -10.02 0.70
N LEU A 17 7.78 -8.76 0.51
CA LEU A 17 6.92 -8.04 1.43
C LEU A 17 5.70 -7.51 0.70
N ALA A 18 4.52 -7.85 1.20
CA ALA A 18 3.27 -7.30 0.68
C ALA A 18 2.93 -6.06 1.50
N HIS A 19 2.62 -4.97 0.79
CA HIS A 19 2.32 -3.67 1.37
C HIS A 19 0.96 -3.26 0.82
N ILE A 20 -0.06 -3.35 1.65
CA ILE A 20 -1.44 -3.10 1.22
C ILE A 20 -1.95 -1.89 1.99
N VAL A 21 -2.49 -0.91 1.25
CA VAL A 21 -2.94 0.35 1.84
C VAL A 21 -4.39 0.57 1.49
N PHE A 22 -5.21 0.89 2.49
CA PHE A 22 -6.61 1.20 2.30
C PHE A 22 -6.85 2.65 2.67
N PHE A 23 -7.35 3.42 1.70
CA PHE A 23 -7.62 4.84 1.88
C PHE A 23 -9.12 5.10 2.02
N THR A 24 -9.50 5.87 3.03
CA THR A 24 -10.85 6.40 3.14
C THR A 24 -10.76 7.90 2.82
N LEU A 25 -11.56 8.34 1.85
CA LEU A 25 -11.51 9.72 1.40
C LEU A 25 -12.33 10.63 2.30
N ALA A 26 -11.89 11.89 2.40
CA ALA A 26 -12.65 12.90 3.14
C ALA A 26 -13.98 13.16 2.43
N GLU A 27 -13.95 13.22 1.11
CA GLU A 27 -15.15 13.32 0.29
C GLU A 27 -15.12 12.18 -0.72
N SER A 28 -15.92 11.15 -0.47
CA SER A 28 -15.95 9.97 -1.30
C SER A 28 -16.85 10.19 -2.50
N ASN A 29 -16.23 10.40 -3.66
CA ASN A 29 -16.95 10.54 -4.92
C ASN A 29 -16.07 10.03 -6.05
N THR A 30 -16.67 9.87 -7.22
CA THR A 30 -15.96 9.31 -8.36
C THR A 30 -14.73 10.13 -8.75
N ALA A 31 -14.85 11.44 -8.72
CA ALA A 31 -13.75 12.32 -9.11
C ALA A 31 -12.55 12.19 -8.16
N ASN A 32 -12.83 12.17 -6.86
CA ASN A 32 -11.76 12.07 -5.88
C ASN A 32 -11.11 10.70 -5.86
N ARG A 33 -11.91 9.63 -6.08
CA ARG A 33 -11.33 8.30 -6.21
C ARG A 33 -10.41 8.23 -7.43
N ALA A 34 -10.83 8.82 -8.54
CA ALA A 34 -10.00 8.84 -9.75
C ALA A 34 -8.71 9.63 -9.53
N ARG A 35 -8.80 10.76 -8.84
CA ARG A 35 -7.60 11.56 -8.54
C ARG A 35 -6.60 10.80 -7.71
N LEU A 36 -7.07 10.08 -6.69
CA LEU A 36 -6.17 9.29 -5.86
C LEU A 36 -5.55 8.14 -6.65
N ILE A 37 -6.35 7.45 -7.46
CA ILE A 37 -5.83 6.37 -8.29
C ILE A 37 -4.78 6.89 -9.27
N ASP A 38 -5.04 8.02 -9.91
CA ASP A 38 -4.09 8.63 -10.83
C ASP A 38 -2.78 8.99 -10.12
N GLY A 39 -2.89 9.52 -8.90
CA GLY A 39 -1.71 9.83 -8.10
C GLY A 39 -0.90 8.59 -7.76
N CYS A 40 -1.58 7.49 -7.40
CA CYS A 40 -0.89 6.23 -7.15
C CYS A 40 -0.14 5.76 -8.38
N LYS A 41 -0.80 5.78 -9.53
CA LYS A 41 -0.16 5.34 -10.79
C LYS A 41 1.00 6.24 -11.16
N LYS A 42 0.87 7.54 -10.95
CA LYS A 42 1.90 8.50 -11.33
C LYS A 42 3.15 8.39 -10.47
N TYR A 43 2.97 8.23 -9.16
CA TYR A 43 4.08 8.36 -8.23
C TYR A 43 4.54 7.05 -7.61
N LEU A 44 3.67 6.05 -7.55
CA LEU A 44 3.95 4.84 -6.78
C LEU A 44 4.20 3.61 -7.66
N ASP A 45 3.99 3.71 -8.95
CA ASP A 45 4.31 2.65 -9.88
C ASP A 45 5.77 2.75 -10.30
N ASN A 46 6.34 1.63 -10.77
CA ASN A 46 7.69 1.57 -11.34
C ASN A 46 8.81 1.92 -10.36
N HIS A 47 8.62 1.64 -9.08
CA HIS A 47 9.71 1.77 -8.12
C HIS A 47 10.58 0.53 -8.15
N GLU A 48 11.88 0.72 -7.95
CA GLU A 48 12.83 -0.37 -7.92
C GLU A 48 12.45 -1.34 -6.80
N GLY A 49 12.52 -2.64 -7.11
CA GLY A 49 12.20 -3.67 -6.13
C GLY A 49 10.74 -4.05 -6.07
N VAL A 50 9.86 -3.35 -6.77
CA VAL A 50 8.44 -3.69 -6.82
C VAL A 50 8.22 -4.79 -7.84
N ILE A 51 7.63 -5.91 -7.41
CA ILE A 51 7.31 -7.01 -8.30
C ILE A 51 5.83 -7.10 -8.63
N TYR A 52 4.99 -6.34 -7.92
CA TYR A 52 3.58 -6.21 -8.26
C TYR A 52 3.08 -4.85 -7.82
N PHE A 53 2.30 -4.22 -8.67
CA PHE A 53 1.61 -2.97 -8.38
C PHE A 53 0.18 -3.07 -8.85
N GLY A 54 -0.78 -2.67 -8.01
CA GLY A 54 -2.17 -2.60 -8.38
C GLY A 54 -2.89 -1.58 -7.53
N VAL A 55 -3.87 -0.90 -8.10
CA VAL A 55 -4.67 0.05 -7.36
C VAL A 55 -6.09 0.01 -7.91
N GLY A 56 -7.08 0.09 -7.02
CA GLY A 56 -8.46 0.01 -7.45
C GLY A 56 -9.41 0.52 -6.38
N VAL A 57 -10.70 0.43 -6.71
CA VAL A 57 -11.76 0.89 -5.82
C VAL A 57 -12.38 -0.30 -5.11
N ASN A 58 -13.08 0.00 -4.04
CA ASN A 58 -13.91 -0.96 -3.32
C ASN A 58 -14.81 -1.71 -4.31
N ALA A 59 -14.99 -3.01 -4.09
CA ALA A 59 -15.85 -3.86 -4.93
C ALA A 59 -17.17 -4.10 -4.18
N PRO A 60 -18.18 -3.26 -4.39
CA PRO A 60 -19.40 -3.29 -3.58
C PRO A 60 -20.25 -4.52 -3.79
N GLU A 61 -20.05 -5.25 -4.88
CA GLU A 61 -20.79 -6.50 -5.11
C GLU A 61 -20.41 -7.60 -4.13
N TYR A 62 -19.27 -7.46 -3.44
CA TYR A 62 -18.85 -8.42 -2.43
C TYR A 62 -19.20 -7.88 -1.06
N ASN A 63 -20.37 -8.27 -0.56
CA ASN A 63 -20.90 -7.73 0.68
C ASN A 63 -21.21 -8.82 1.71
N ARG A 64 -20.37 -9.88 1.75
CA ARG A 64 -20.47 -10.92 2.76
C ARG A 64 -20.16 -10.32 4.14
N GLU A 65 -20.60 -10.99 5.17
CA GLU A 65 -20.38 -10.52 6.54
C GLU A 65 -18.92 -10.21 6.83
N VAL A 66 -18.00 -11.01 6.25
CA VAL A 66 -16.56 -10.85 6.49
C VAL A 66 -15.91 -9.78 5.61
N ASN A 67 -16.63 -9.24 4.64
CA ASN A 67 -16.06 -8.21 3.78
C ASN A 67 -16.04 -6.88 4.53
N ASP A 68 -14.83 -6.37 4.75
CA ASP A 68 -14.65 -5.02 5.28
C ASP A 68 -14.64 -4.07 4.08
N ARG A 69 -15.66 -3.23 4.00
CA ARG A 69 -15.81 -2.29 2.89
C ARG A 69 -15.60 -0.85 3.33
N ASP A 70 -14.98 -0.66 4.50
CA ASP A 70 -14.75 0.66 5.06
C ASP A 70 -13.49 1.28 4.45
N TYR A 71 -13.52 1.46 3.14
CA TYR A 71 -12.45 2.15 2.40
C TYR A 71 -12.96 2.50 1.01
N ASP A 72 -12.25 3.41 0.35
CA ASP A 72 -12.60 3.87 -1.00
C ASP A 72 -11.64 3.36 -2.04
N VAL A 73 -10.34 3.36 -1.75
CA VAL A 73 -9.30 2.98 -2.69
C VAL A 73 -8.32 2.05 -1.99
N ALA A 74 -7.91 1.00 -2.69
CA ALA A 74 -6.91 0.07 -2.18
C ALA A 74 -5.70 0.07 -3.09
N LEU A 75 -4.52 0.16 -2.48
CA LEU A 75 -3.24 0.12 -3.16
C LEU A 75 -2.52 -1.15 -2.76
N HIS A 76 -2.07 -1.91 -3.77
CA HIS A 76 -1.39 -3.18 -3.54
C HIS A 76 0.01 -3.11 -4.12
N LEU A 77 1.00 -3.34 -3.28
CA LEU A 77 2.39 -3.43 -3.70
C LEU A 77 2.99 -4.69 -3.12
N VAL A 78 3.82 -5.36 -3.91
CA VAL A 78 4.66 -6.44 -3.40
C VAL A 78 6.10 -6.08 -3.76
N PHE A 79 6.96 -6.03 -2.75
CA PHE A 79 8.38 -5.73 -2.90
C PHE A 79 9.18 -7.03 -2.83
N LYS A 80 10.31 -7.07 -3.54
CA LYS A 80 11.21 -8.22 -3.48
C LYS A 80 11.69 -8.45 -2.05
N THR A 81 11.98 -7.37 -1.32
CA THR A 81 12.50 -7.46 0.06
C THR A 81 11.97 -6.29 0.89
N ALA A 82 12.08 -6.44 2.20
CA ALA A 82 11.71 -5.35 3.11
C ALA A 82 12.58 -4.12 2.87
N LYS A 83 13.84 -4.32 2.48
CA LYS A 83 14.74 -3.20 2.20
C LYS A 83 14.22 -2.35 1.03
N ASP A 84 13.68 -3.00 0.01
CA ASP A 84 13.11 -2.29 -1.13
C ASP A 84 11.93 -1.43 -0.69
N GLN A 85 11.12 -1.92 0.25
CA GLN A 85 10.02 -1.15 0.79
C GLN A 85 10.53 0.06 1.57
N ASP A 86 11.62 -0.11 2.34
CA ASP A 86 12.20 1.00 3.09
C ASP A 86 12.69 2.11 2.16
N VAL A 87 13.32 1.74 1.04
CA VAL A 87 13.79 2.70 0.05
C VAL A 87 12.60 3.43 -0.59
N TYR A 88 11.55 2.68 -0.93
CA TYR A 88 10.33 3.24 -1.48
C TYR A 88 9.72 4.28 -0.54
N GLN A 89 9.68 3.99 0.74
CA GLN A 89 8.99 4.81 1.72
C GLN A 89 9.60 6.22 1.83
N THR A 90 10.90 6.35 1.59
CA THR A 90 11.61 7.64 1.68
C THR A 90 11.94 8.22 0.31
N HIS A 91 11.53 7.56 -0.77
CA HIS A 91 11.83 8.02 -2.11
C HIS A 91 11.13 9.35 -2.40
N PRO A 92 11.79 10.27 -3.13
CA PRO A 92 11.16 11.56 -3.46
C PRO A 92 9.82 11.44 -4.16
N ARG A 93 9.63 10.46 -5.03
CA ARG A 93 8.34 10.26 -5.69
C ARG A 93 7.25 9.88 -4.70
N HIS A 94 7.59 9.08 -3.67
CA HIS A 94 6.63 8.75 -2.63
C HIS A 94 6.26 9.99 -1.84
N GLN A 95 7.22 10.85 -1.56
CA GLN A 95 6.98 12.10 -0.85
C GLN A 95 6.08 13.02 -1.65
N GLU A 96 6.27 13.07 -2.97
CA GLU A 96 5.39 13.85 -3.84
C GLU A 96 3.97 13.32 -3.83
N PHE A 97 3.83 12.01 -3.81
CA PHE A 97 2.51 11.38 -3.69
C PHE A 97 1.80 11.85 -2.42
N VAL A 98 2.49 11.79 -1.30
CA VAL A 98 1.90 12.19 -0.02
C VAL A 98 1.52 13.66 -0.06
N LYS A 99 2.41 14.51 -0.58
CA LYS A 99 2.17 15.93 -0.66
C LYS A 99 0.92 16.25 -1.49
N GLU A 100 0.77 15.59 -2.62
CA GLU A 100 -0.33 15.87 -3.55
C GLU A 100 -1.63 15.23 -3.09
N CYS A 101 -1.58 14.00 -2.55
CA CYS A 101 -2.77 13.22 -2.31
C CYS A 101 -3.25 13.22 -0.87
N LYS A 102 -2.42 13.58 0.09
CA LYS A 102 -2.82 13.61 1.49
C LYS A 102 -4.09 14.44 1.73
N PRO A 103 -4.30 15.58 1.07
CA PRO A 103 -5.54 16.33 1.28
C PRO A 103 -6.80 15.59 0.89
N LEU A 104 -6.70 14.53 0.11
CA LEU A 104 -7.87 13.77 -0.34
C LEU A 104 -8.37 12.79 0.71
N TRP A 105 -7.50 12.28 1.58
CA TRP A 105 -7.90 11.19 2.47
C TRP A 105 -8.08 11.68 3.92
N LYS A 106 -8.97 10.97 4.65
CA LYS A 106 -9.15 11.22 6.08
C LYS A 106 -8.64 10.07 6.94
N LYS A 107 -8.47 8.88 6.35
CA LYS A 107 -7.96 7.72 7.08
C LYS A 107 -7.17 6.83 6.14
N VAL A 108 -6.04 6.34 6.63
CA VAL A 108 -5.19 5.42 5.87
C VAL A 108 -4.87 4.25 6.79
N ARG A 109 -5.09 3.03 6.29
CA ARG A 109 -4.73 1.81 7.01
C ARG A 109 -3.72 1.05 6.17
N VAL A 110 -2.62 0.65 6.80
CA VAL A 110 -1.52 -0.03 6.11
C VAL A 110 -1.36 -1.42 6.72
N PHE A 111 -1.25 -2.41 5.85
CA PHE A 111 -1.02 -3.79 6.26
C PHE A 111 0.22 -4.30 5.54
N ASP A 112 1.26 -4.56 6.31
CA ASP A 112 2.51 -5.10 5.79
C ASP A 112 2.64 -6.54 6.24
N SER A 113 2.91 -7.44 5.31
CA SER A 113 3.11 -8.84 5.66
C SER A 113 4.31 -9.41 4.92
N THR A 114 5.07 -10.22 5.64
CA THR A 114 6.19 -10.96 5.07
C THR A 114 5.65 -12.21 4.42
N LEU A 115 5.89 -12.36 3.13
CA LEU A 115 5.38 -13.52 2.40
C LEU A 115 6.30 -14.72 2.62
N LYS A 116 5.68 -15.88 2.84
CA LYS A 116 6.42 -17.12 3.13
C LYS A 116 6.56 -18.00 1.90
#